data_c1d0d56d0b27ecde9cdf36a61bb39fd4
#
_entry.id   c1d0d56d0b27ecde9cdf36a61bb39fd4
#
_cell.length_a   1.000
_cell.length_b   1.000
_cell.length_c   1.000
_cell.angle_alpha   90.00
_cell.angle_beta   90.00
_cell.angle_gamma   90.00
#
_symmetry.space_group_name_H-M   'P 1'
#
loop_
_entity.id
_entity.type
_entity.pdbx_description
1 polymer ?
#
loop_
_entity_poly.entity_id
_entity_poly.type
_entity_poly.pdbx_seq_one_letter_code
_entity_poly.pdbx_strand_id
1 'polypeptide(L)'
;MKLETQRLILREYTMDDFDALYEIMSDPETMQHYPTPFDDARTRRWIEWNLENYEKYGWGLWAVILKETGEFIGDCGITLQDIDGQLLPEIGYHIHKKYWRRGFAKEAARTVRDWVFENTNYDEIYSYMKYTNVGSYSTALANGMKKVKEYPDPKNEISYAYSITRDEWNSLLKFSKASQENLDQIFDLYQKAIKKMDDQNIPQWDEIYPDRATLEEDISKSQMYIGKKKASIAVCFVLNEECDEEYKNGKWICPDSHFCIIHRLCVSPEFQKQGIAGETMKYIEEICRLQKYDSIRLDCFTQNPYSRRLYDKCDYVITGYADWRKGRFELREKKL
;
A
#
# COMPACT_ATOMS: atom_id res chain seq x y z
N MET A 1 -17.14 -15.78 0.59
CA MET A 1 -15.70 -15.46 0.38
C MET A 1 -15.21 -14.50 1.46
N LYS A 2 -13.91 -14.49 1.80
CA LYS A 2 -13.31 -13.59 2.80
C LYS A 2 -11.94 -13.11 2.31
N LEU A 3 -11.73 -11.80 2.28
CA LEU A 3 -10.43 -11.18 2.02
C LEU A 3 -9.97 -10.48 3.29
N GLU A 4 -8.67 -10.46 3.52
CA GLU A 4 -8.10 -9.79 4.69
C GLU A 4 -6.98 -8.85 4.30
N THR A 5 -6.95 -7.71 4.97
CA THR A 5 -5.85 -6.74 4.91
C THR A 5 -5.20 -6.61 6.28
N GLN A 6 -4.34 -5.64 6.46
CA GLN A 6 -3.78 -5.34 7.78
C GLN A 6 -4.88 -4.91 8.79
N ARG A 7 -5.83 -4.07 8.37
CA ARG A 7 -6.86 -3.48 9.25
C ARG A 7 -8.27 -3.97 8.99
N LEU A 8 -8.53 -4.59 7.83
CA LEU A 8 -9.89 -4.86 7.35
C LEU A 8 -10.11 -6.34 7.09
N ILE A 9 -11.38 -6.74 7.25
CA ILE A 9 -11.93 -7.98 6.70
C ILE A 9 -13.01 -7.57 5.69
N LEU A 10 -12.92 -8.09 4.47
CA LEU A 10 -13.95 -7.99 3.47
C LEU A 10 -14.63 -9.35 3.36
N ARG A 11 -15.92 -9.41 3.61
CA ARG A 11 -16.73 -10.64 3.55
C ARG A 11 -18.02 -10.41 2.78
N GLU A 12 -18.61 -11.48 2.32
CA GLU A 12 -19.95 -11.41 1.72
C GLU A 12 -20.94 -10.79 2.70
N TYR A 13 -21.91 -10.08 2.13
CA TYR A 13 -23.06 -9.56 2.87
C TYR A 13 -23.93 -10.67 3.41
N THR A 14 -24.60 -10.35 4.49
CA THR A 14 -25.81 -11.06 4.96
C THR A 14 -26.92 -10.05 5.17
N MET A 15 -28.16 -10.48 5.32
CA MET A 15 -29.26 -9.57 5.63
C MET A 15 -29.13 -8.92 7.01
N ASP A 16 -28.30 -9.48 7.90
CA ASP A 16 -28.01 -8.92 9.23
C ASP A 16 -27.15 -7.63 9.13
N ASP A 17 -26.53 -7.36 7.99
CA ASP A 17 -25.75 -6.15 7.74
C ASP A 17 -26.64 -4.93 7.41
N PHE A 18 -27.96 -5.14 7.30
CA PHE A 18 -28.87 -4.10 6.83
C PHE A 18 -28.79 -2.81 7.65
N ASP A 19 -28.89 -2.89 8.97
CA ASP A 19 -28.93 -1.70 9.81
C ASP A 19 -27.65 -0.87 9.71
N ALA A 20 -26.49 -1.55 9.70
CA ALA A 20 -25.19 -0.89 9.56
C ALA A 20 -25.00 -0.28 8.17
N LEU A 21 -25.44 -0.97 7.11
CA LEU A 21 -25.39 -0.44 5.76
C LEU A 21 -26.36 0.73 5.58
N TYR A 22 -27.56 0.63 6.15
CA TYR A 22 -28.58 1.69 6.08
C TYR A 22 -28.09 2.99 6.74
N GLU A 23 -27.41 2.90 7.89
CA GLU A 23 -26.77 4.07 8.53
C GLU A 23 -25.83 4.81 7.57
N ILE A 24 -25.08 4.08 6.74
CA ILE A 24 -24.14 4.64 5.75
C ILE A 24 -24.88 5.21 4.55
N MET A 25 -25.77 4.41 3.95
CA MET A 25 -26.43 4.74 2.68
C MET A 25 -27.56 5.78 2.82
N SER A 26 -28.14 5.93 4.00
CA SER A 26 -29.15 6.95 4.30
C SER A 26 -28.57 8.30 4.70
N ASP A 27 -27.26 8.36 5.04
CA ASP A 27 -26.61 9.59 5.46
C ASP A 27 -26.35 10.52 4.27
N PRO A 28 -26.92 11.75 4.27
CA PRO A 28 -26.78 12.68 3.14
C PRO A 28 -25.33 13.11 2.87
N GLU A 29 -24.47 13.15 3.89
CA GLU A 29 -23.08 13.54 3.73
C GLU A 29 -22.27 12.40 3.06
N THR A 30 -22.50 11.17 3.48
CA THR A 30 -21.88 9.99 2.86
C THR A 30 -22.33 9.85 1.39
N MET A 31 -23.63 10.07 1.13
CA MET A 31 -24.23 9.92 -0.19
C MET A 31 -24.27 11.21 -1.01
N GLN A 32 -23.51 12.24 -0.66
CA GLN A 32 -23.54 13.57 -1.30
C GLN A 32 -23.25 13.56 -2.82
N HIS A 33 -22.64 12.51 -3.32
CA HIS A 33 -22.32 12.33 -4.74
C HIS A 33 -23.37 11.46 -5.47
N TYR A 34 -24.40 11.01 -4.80
CA TYR A 34 -25.55 10.33 -5.37
C TYR A 34 -26.73 11.30 -5.53
N PRO A 35 -27.66 11.05 -6.47
CA PRO A 35 -28.83 11.90 -6.62
C PRO A 35 -29.66 12.07 -5.35
N THR A 36 -29.80 11.01 -4.58
CA THR A 36 -30.46 10.98 -3.27
C THR A 36 -29.82 9.89 -2.40
N PRO A 37 -29.80 10.06 -1.06
CA PRO A 37 -29.54 8.98 -0.13
C PRO A 37 -30.50 7.80 -0.36
N PHE A 38 -30.12 6.62 0.10
CA PHE A 38 -30.95 5.44 -0.02
C PHE A 38 -31.99 5.41 1.11
N ASP A 39 -33.19 4.98 0.77
CA ASP A 39 -34.20 4.57 1.72
C ASP A 39 -34.02 3.09 2.12
N ASP A 40 -34.89 2.61 3.02
CA ASP A 40 -34.94 1.21 3.47
C ASP A 40 -35.03 0.23 2.27
N ALA A 41 -36.00 0.43 1.38
CA ALA A 41 -36.22 -0.47 0.26
C ALA A 41 -35.03 -0.56 -0.68
N ARG A 42 -34.38 0.57 -0.97
CA ARG A 42 -33.21 0.64 -1.84
C ARG A 42 -31.97 -0.01 -1.19
N THR A 43 -31.82 0.17 0.13
CA THR A 43 -30.73 -0.48 0.87
C THR A 43 -30.91 -2.00 0.93
N ARG A 44 -32.14 -2.52 1.17
CA ARG A 44 -32.43 -3.95 1.08
C ARG A 44 -32.10 -4.50 -0.30
N ARG A 45 -32.58 -3.83 -1.34
CA ARG A 45 -32.33 -4.22 -2.71
C ARG A 45 -30.83 -4.22 -3.05
N TRP A 46 -30.05 -3.33 -2.44
CA TRP A 46 -28.59 -3.32 -2.59
C TRP A 46 -27.94 -4.58 -2.05
N ILE A 47 -28.32 -5.04 -0.86
CA ILE A 47 -27.81 -6.29 -0.29
C ILE A 47 -28.26 -7.47 -1.17
N GLU A 48 -29.55 -7.57 -1.48
CA GLU A 48 -30.09 -8.65 -2.33
C GLU A 48 -29.37 -8.74 -3.67
N TRP A 49 -29.14 -7.61 -4.32
CA TRP A 49 -28.40 -7.55 -5.58
C TRP A 49 -26.96 -8.08 -5.44
N ASN A 50 -26.29 -7.80 -4.33
CA ASN A 50 -24.97 -8.36 -4.09
C ASN A 50 -25.00 -9.84 -3.78
N LEU A 51 -26.02 -10.34 -3.07
CA LEU A 51 -26.23 -11.78 -2.88
C LEU A 51 -26.45 -12.48 -4.22
N GLU A 52 -27.28 -11.93 -5.11
CA GLU A 52 -27.47 -12.42 -6.48
C GLU A 52 -26.15 -12.41 -7.29
N ASN A 53 -25.32 -11.37 -7.14
CA ASN A 53 -24.03 -11.31 -7.80
C ASN A 53 -23.07 -12.38 -7.32
N TYR A 54 -23.06 -12.71 -6.02
CA TYR A 54 -22.24 -13.82 -5.50
C TYR A 54 -22.65 -15.17 -6.08
N GLU A 55 -23.95 -15.42 -6.20
CA GLU A 55 -24.47 -16.64 -6.82
C GLU A 55 -24.12 -16.72 -8.33
N LYS A 56 -24.24 -15.60 -9.03
CA LYS A 56 -24.10 -15.56 -10.48
C LYS A 56 -22.65 -15.49 -10.95
N TYR A 57 -21.83 -14.69 -10.27
CA TYR A 57 -20.47 -14.36 -10.71
C TYR A 57 -19.39 -14.85 -9.75
N GLY A 58 -19.73 -15.22 -8.53
CA GLY A 58 -18.78 -15.55 -7.46
C GLY A 58 -18.17 -14.31 -6.80
N TRP A 59 -18.65 -13.10 -7.11
CA TRP A 59 -18.17 -11.84 -6.58
C TRP A 59 -19.26 -10.76 -6.61
N GLY A 60 -19.04 -9.67 -5.86
CA GLY A 60 -19.90 -8.52 -5.72
C GLY A 60 -19.22 -7.47 -4.85
N LEU A 61 -19.98 -6.57 -4.25
CA LEU A 61 -19.46 -5.74 -3.16
C LEU A 61 -19.45 -6.56 -1.87
N TRP A 62 -18.39 -6.42 -1.11
CA TRP A 62 -18.22 -7.08 0.18
C TRP A 62 -18.36 -6.10 1.33
N ALA A 63 -18.96 -6.54 2.43
CA ALA A 63 -18.98 -5.82 3.69
C ALA A 63 -17.55 -5.60 4.20
N VAL A 64 -17.20 -4.38 4.53
CA VAL A 64 -15.89 -3.98 5.07
C VAL A 64 -15.98 -3.86 6.58
N ILE A 65 -15.28 -4.74 7.29
CA ILE A 65 -15.27 -4.84 8.74
C ILE A 65 -13.92 -4.36 9.26
N LEU A 66 -13.91 -3.47 10.23
CA LEU A 66 -12.69 -3.03 10.91
C LEU A 66 -12.24 -4.07 11.92
N LYS A 67 -11.03 -4.64 11.76
CA LYS A 67 -10.51 -5.71 12.62
C LYS A 67 -10.39 -5.30 14.09
N GLU A 68 -10.06 -4.05 14.36
CA GLU A 68 -9.83 -3.52 15.70
C GLU A 68 -11.11 -3.56 16.57
N THR A 69 -12.26 -3.28 15.97
CA THR A 69 -13.54 -3.11 16.70
C THR A 69 -14.60 -4.14 16.32
N GLY A 70 -14.44 -4.84 15.19
CA GLY A 70 -15.48 -5.68 14.61
C GLY A 70 -16.62 -4.88 13.94
N GLU A 71 -16.52 -3.54 13.86
CA GLU A 71 -17.55 -2.69 13.27
C GLU A 71 -17.60 -2.84 11.75
N PHE A 72 -18.83 -2.85 11.21
CA PHE A 72 -19.08 -2.66 9.79
C PHE A 72 -18.85 -1.18 9.46
N ILE A 73 -17.89 -0.90 8.56
CA ILE A 73 -17.51 0.48 8.24
C ILE A 73 -17.83 0.89 6.80
N GLY A 74 -18.38 -0.03 6.01
CA GLY A 74 -18.72 0.24 4.62
C GLY A 74 -18.75 -1.00 3.76
N ASP A 75 -18.68 -0.79 2.45
CA ASP A 75 -18.53 -1.84 1.46
C ASP A 75 -17.40 -1.53 0.46
N CYS A 76 -16.89 -2.58 -0.17
CA CYS A 76 -15.96 -2.47 -1.28
C CYS A 76 -15.95 -3.78 -2.07
N GLY A 77 -15.95 -3.69 -3.38
CA GLY A 77 -15.89 -4.89 -4.23
C GLY A 77 -15.89 -4.57 -5.70
N ILE A 78 -16.22 -5.57 -6.51
CA ILE A 78 -16.32 -5.44 -7.97
C ILE A 78 -17.76 -5.71 -8.40
N THR A 79 -18.24 -4.91 -9.34
CA THR A 79 -19.55 -5.07 -9.98
C THR A 79 -19.44 -4.77 -11.47
N LEU A 80 -20.45 -5.18 -12.24
CA LEU A 80 -20.58 -4.72 -13.63
C LEU A 80 -21.42 -3.45 -13.66
N GLN A 81 -20.83 -2.36 -14.18
CA GLN A 81 -21.49 -1.07 -14.28
C GLN A 81 -21.53 -0.58 -15.72
N ASP A 82 -22.59 0.14 -16.05
CA ASP A 82 -22.68 0.87 -17.31
C ASP A 82 -21.82 2.15 -17.21
N ILE A 83 -20.71 2.15 -17.93
CA ILE A 83 -19.79 3.29 -18.04
C ILE A 83 -19.81 3.77 -19.48
N ASP A 84 -20.53 4.86 -19.72
CA ASP A 84 -20.72 5.46 -21.06
C ASP A 84 -21.20 4.44 -22.12
N GLY A 85 -22.26 3.70 -21.79
CA GLY A 85 -22.90 2.73 -22.69
C GLY A 85 -22.19 1.37 -22.80
N GLN A 86 -21.17 1.12 -21.97
CA GLN A 86 -20.44 -0.14 -21.92
C GLN A 86 -20.55 -0.78 -20.55
N LEU A 87 -20.88 -2.07 -20.51
CA LEU A 87 -20.93 -2.84 -19.27
C LEU A 87 -19.51 -3.30 -18.91
N LEU A 88 -18.90 -2.64 -17.91
CA LEU A 88 -17.49 -2.80 -17.54
C LEU A 88 -17.32 -3.23 -16.07
N PRO A 89 -16.27 -4.01 -15.74
CA PRO A 89 -15.95 -4.39 -14.35
C PRO A 89 -15.47 -3.15 -13.59
N GLU A 90 -16.18 -2.79 -12.52
CA GLU A 90 -15.97 -1.58 -11.75
C GLU A 90 -15.69 -1.91 -10.28
N ILE A 91 -14.63 -1.30 -9.74
CA ILE A 91 -14.37 -1.31 -8.30
C ILE A 91 -15.12 -0.13 -7.66
N GLY A 92 -16.16 -0.47 -6.89
CA GLY A 92 -16.94 0.47 -6.10
C GLY A 92 -16.65 0.34 -4.60
N TYR A 93 -16.91 1.42 -3.87
CA TYR A 93 -16.79 1.46 -2.41
C TYR A 93 -17.59 2.58 -1.78
N HIS A 94 -18.11 2.31 -0.58
CA HIS A 94 -18.68 3.28 0.34
C HIS A 94 -18.03 3.08 1.70
N ILE A 95 -17.54 4.14 2.30
CA ILE A 95 -16.98 4.11 3.66
C ILE A 95 -17.75 5.15 4.50
N HIS A 96 -18.23 4.73 5.66
CA HIS A 96 -18.90 5.59 6.61
C HIS A 96 -18.05 6.83 6.93
N LYS A 97 -18.64 8.03 6.92
CA LYS A 97 -17.92 9.31 7.10
C LYS A 97 -17.04 9.40 8.35
N LYS A 98 -17.41 8.71 9.43
CA LYS A 98 -16.61 8.58 10.67
C LYS A 98 -15.20 8.03 10.42
N TYR A 99 -15.01 7.30 9.30
CA TYR A 99 -13.76 6.62 8.94
C TYR A 99 -13.04 7.25 7.75
N TRP A 100 -13.52 8.37 7.24
CA TRP A 100 -12.87 9.05 6.10
C TRP A 100 -11.47 9.54 6.44
N ARG A 101 -10.64 9.73 5.41
CA ARG A 101 -9.25 10.21 5.49
C ARG A 101 -8.31 9.33 6.33
N ARG A 102 -8.76 8.13 6.71
CA ARG A 102 -7.95 7.13 7.42
C ARG A 102 -7.36 6.05 6.50
N GLY A 103 -7.56 6.18 5.18
CA GLY A 103 -7.02 5.30 4.15
C GLY A 103 -7.76 3.96 3.96
N PHE A 104 -8.91 3.73 4.60
CA PHE A 104 -9.64 2.47 4.51
C PHE A 104 -10.15 2.16 3.11
N ALA A 105 -10.73 3.15 2.40
CA ALA A 105 -11.17 2.97 1.01
C ALA A 105 -10.00 2.54 0.10
N LYS A 106 -8.83 3.18 0.23
CA LYS A 106 -7.61 2.84 -0.51
C LYS A 106 -7.15 1.42 -0.22
N GLU A 107 -7.16 1.01 1.05
CA GLU A 107 -6.75 -0.33 1.49
C GLU A 107 -7.69 -1.41 0.94
N ALA A 108 -9.01 -1.22 1.08
CA ALA A 108 -10.03 -2.13 0.57
C ALA A 108 -9.96 -2.24 -0.95
N ALA A 109 -9.98 -1.10 -1.67
CA ALA A 109 -9.97 -1.09 -3.14
C ALA A 109 -8.67 -1.67 -3.73
N ARG A 110 -7.51 -1.51 -3.06
CA ARG A 110 -6.27 -2.16 -3.46
C ARG A 110 -6.39 -3.69 -3.38
N THR A 111 -6.93 -4.18 -2.28
CA THR A 111 -7.13 -5.62 -2.07
C THR A 111 -8.11 -6.21 -3.08
N VAL A 112 -9.21 -5.50 -3.36
CA VAL A 112 -10.17 -5.90 -4.40
C VAL A 112 -9.52 -5.91 -5.78
N ARG A 113 -8.77 -4.87 -6.15
CA ARG A 113 -8.02 -4.80 -7.42
C ARG A 113 -7.12 -6.03 -7.60
N ASP A 114 -6.31 -6.33 -6.57
CA ASP A 114 -5.34 -7.42 -6.62
C ASP A 114 -6.07 -8.76 -6.74
N TRP A 115 -7.12 -8.96 -5.94
CA TRP A 115 -7.96 -10.14 -6.02
C TRP A 115 -8.61 -10.33 -7.40
N VAL A 116 -9.12 -9.27 -8.00
CA VAL A 116 -9.75 -9.35 -9.34
C VAL A 116 -8.76 -9.84 -10.38
N PHE A 117 -7.57 -9.26 -10.45
CA PHE A 117 -6.56 -9.68 -11.42
C PHE A 117 -5.99 -11.07 -11.14
N GLU A 118 -6.00 -11.54 -9.90
CA GLU A 118 -5.56 -12.88 -9.52
C GLU A 118 -6.60 -13.96 -9.79
N ASN A 119 -7.90 -13.63 -9.71
CA ASN A 119 -8.99 -14.63 -9.70
C ASN A 119 -9.95 -14.51 -10.89
N THR A 120 -9.78 -13.54 -11.77
CA THR A 120 -10.60 -13.34 -12.97
C THR A 120 -9.72 -13.15 -14.21
N ASN A 121 -10.35 -13.21 -15.39
CA ASN A 121 -9.66 -12.98 -16.67
C ASN A 121 -9.88 -11.56 -17.22
N TYR A 122 -10.29 -10.59 -16.40
CA TYR A 122 -10.41 -9.23 -16.86
C TYR A 122 -9.05 -8.65 -17.24
N ASP A 123 -8.95 -8.06 -18.43
CA ASP A 123 -7.73 -7.39 -18.89
C ASP A 123 -7.63 -5.95 -18.36
N GLU A 124 -8.77 -5.36 -18.01
CA GLU A 124 -8.86 -4.01 -17.49
C GLU A 124 -10.02 -3.89 -16.51
N ILE A 125 -9.85 -3.11 -15.46
CA ILE A 125 -10.86 -2.80 -14.45
C ILE A 125 -10.96 -1.30 -14.25
N TYR A 126 -12.15 -0.86 -13.87
CA TYR A 126 -12.54 0.54 -13.85
C TYR A 126 -12.94 1.01 -12.46
N SER A 127 -12.97 2.29 -12.28
CA SER A 127 -13.69 2.99 -11.21
C SER A 127 -14.23 4.29 -11.81
N TYR A 128 -15.51 4.59 -11.64
CA TYR A 128 -16.08 5.82 -12.16
C TYR A 128 -16.79 6.62 -11.07
N MET A 129 -16.83 7.92 -11.24
CA MET A 129 -17.38 8.81 -10.22
C MET A 129 -17.77 10.15 -10.80
N LYS A 130 -18.65 10.86 -10.09
CA LYS A 130 -18.93 12.27 -10.37
C LYS A 130 -17.63 13.08 -10.31
N TYR A 131 -17.45 14.00 -11.24
CA TYR A 131 -16.23 14.84 -11.39
C TYR A 131 -15.85 15.59 -10.11
N THR A 132 -16.82 15.90 -9.23
CA THR A 132 -16.60 16.56 -7.92
C THR A 132 -16.18 15.62 -6.80
N ASN A 133 -16.22 14.29 -7.02
CA ASN A 133 -15.88 13.31 -5.98
C ASN A 133 -14.36 13.11 -5.86
N VAL A 134 -13.69 14.11 -5.23
CA VAL A 134 -12.24 14.12 -5.02
C VAL A 134 -11.76 12.89 -4.24
N GLY A 135 -12.54 12.44 -3.26
CA GLY A 135 -12.19 11.26 -2.45
C GLY A 135 -12.09 10.00 -3.29
N SER A 136 -13.06 9.80 -4.21
CA SER A 136 -13.09 8.63 -5.06
C SER A 136 -11.96 8.64 -6.08
N TYR A 137 -11.76 9.70 -6.86
CA TYR A 137 -10.68 9.69 -7.84
C TYR A 137 -9.28 9.69 -7.21
N SER A 138 -9.10 10.27 -6.01
CA SER A 138 -7.84 10.16 -5.27
C SER A 138 -7.56 8.72 -4.85
N THR A 139 -8.58 7.95 -4.49
CA THR A 139 -8.48 6.53 -4.19
C THR A 139 -8.12 5.73 -5.44
N ALA A 140 -8.77 5.99 -6.58
CA ALA A 140 -8.46 5.35 -7.85
C ALA A 140 -6.99 5.59 -8.27
N LEU A 141 -6.52 6.84 -8.21
CA LEU A 141 -5.11 7.19 -8.48
C LEU A 141 -4.15 6.48 -7.53
N ALA A 142 -4.47 6.43 -6.23
CA ALA A 142 -3.64 5.76 -5.23
C ALA A 142 -3.57 4.23 -5.42
N ASN A 143 -4.52 3.66 -6.16
CA ASN A 143 -4.56 2.25 -6.55
C ASN A 143 -3.95 1.98 -7.93
N GLY A 144 -3.23 2.96 -8.50
CA GLY A 144 -2.52 2.81 -9.76
C GLY A 144 -3.38 3.02 -11.01
N MET A 145 -4.65 3.39 -10.84
CA MET A 145 -5.53 3.71 -11.97
C MET A 145 -5.17 5.06 -12.58
N LYS A 146 -5.48 5.24 -13.86
CA LYS A 146 -5.32 6.50 -14.59
C LYS A 146 -6.66 6.96 -15.10
N LYS A 147 -6.88 8.28 -15.17
CA LYS A 147 -8.06 8.84 -15.84
C LYS A 147 -8.00 8.51 -17.32
N VAL A 148 -9.01 7.78 -17.80
CA VAL A 148 -9.09 7.35 -19.20
C VAL A 148 -10.22 8.02 -19.96
N LYS A 149 -11.22 8.50 -19.23
CA LYS A 149 -12.39 9.10 -19.87
C LYS A 149 -13.04 10.18 -19.01
N GLU A 150 -13.66 11.13 -19.67
CA GLU A 150 -14.61 12.10 -19.13
C GLU A 150 -15.79 12.15 -20.07
N TYR A 151 -17.00 12.03 -19.54
CA TYR A 151 -18.21 11.97 -20.37
C TYR A 151 -19.41 12.59 -19.66
N PRO A 152 -20.37 13.15 -20.43
CA PRO A 152 -21.66 13.58 -19.89
C PRO A 152 -22.42 12.37 -19.34
N ASP A 153 -22.93 12.48 -18.13
CA ASP A 153 -23.63 11.41 -17.43
C ASP A 153 -24.94 11.96 -16.85
N PRO A 154 -26.10 11.42 -17.22
CA PRO A 154 -27.39 11.89 -16.72
C PRO A 154 -27.51 11.83 -15.17
N LYS A 155 -26.76 10.93 -14.52
CA LYS A 155 -26.77 10.79 -13.06
C LYS A 155 -25.82 11.75 -12.35
N ASN A 156 -24.69 12.06 -12.99
CA ASN A 156 -23.55 12.77 -12.38
C ASN A 156 -23.27 14.13 -13.03
N GLU A 157 -24.00 14.54 -14.06
CA GLU A 157 -23.69 15.65 -14.97
C GLU A 157 -22.46 15.33 -15.83
N ILE A 158 -21.30 15.14 -15.19
CA ILE A 158 -20.05 14.68 -15.78
C ILE A 158 -19.50 13.56 -14.90
N SER A 159 -19.17 12.44 -15.52
CA SER A 159 -18.44 11.35 -14.88
C SER A 159 -17.00 11.29 -15.37
N TYR A 160 -16.10 10.99 -14.45
CA TYR A 160 -14.72 10.59 -14.71
C TYR A 160 -14.62 9.08 -14.60
N ALA A 161 -14.01 8.43 -15.59
CA ALA A 161 -13.65 7.04 -15.54
C ALA A 161 -12.12 6.90 -15.40
N TYR A 162 -11.72 6.07 -14.49
CA TYR A 162 -10.34 5.66 -14.23
C TYR A 162 -10.22 4.18 -14.50
N SER A 163 -9.08 3.72 -14.99
CA SER A 163 -8.83 2.31 -15.20
C SER A 163 -7.37 1.93 -14.91
N ILE A 164 -7.16 0.64 -14.76
CA ILE A 164 -5.86 0.00 -14.75
C ILE A 164 -5.96 -1.31 -15.52
N THR A 165 -5.01 -1.52 -16.44
CA THR A 165 -4.90 -2.78 -17.17
C THR A 165 -4.13 -3.83 -16.37
N ARG A 166 -4.32 -5.10 -16.74
CA ARG A 166 -3.56 -6.23 -16.18
C ARG A 166 -2.05 -6.04 -16.33
N ASP A 167 -1.59 -5.53 -17.46
CA ASP A 167 -0.16 -5.27 -17.70
C ASP A 167 0.38 -4.15 -16.80
N GLU A 168 -0.39 -3.10 -16.59
CA GLU A 168 -0.04 -2.03 -15.64
C GLU A 168 -0.01 -2.56 -14.22
N TRP A 169 -1.01 -3.34 -13.80
CA TRP A 169 -1.04 -3.99 -12.49
C TRP A 169 0.16 -4.93 -12.27
N ASN A 170 0.53 -5.74 -13.29
CA ASN A 170 1.73 -6.58 -13.24
C ASN A 170 3.03 -5.76 -13.12
N SER A 171 2.98 -4.50 -13.52
CA SER A 171 4.12 -3.57 -13.47
C SER A 171 4.20 -2.78 -12.16
N LEU A 172 3.19 -2.85 -11.29
CA LEU A 172 3.23 -2.22 -9.96
C LEU A 172 4.27 -2.89 -9.07
N LEU A 173 4.84 -2.09 -8.18
CA LEU A 173 5.70 -2.61 -7.11
C LEU A 173 4.81 -3.19 -5.99
N LYS A 174 4.93 -4.50 -5.78
CA LYS A 174 4.15 -5.23 -4.78
C LYS A 174 5.03 -5.60 -3.60
N PHE A 175 4.65 -5.16 -2.39
CA PHE A 175 5.40 -5.43 -1.17
C PHE A 175 4.82 -6.59 -0.38
N SER A 176 5.71 -7.39 0.19
CA SER A 176 5.37 -8.46 1.13
C SER A 176 6.52 -8.73 2.08
N LYS A 177 6.25 -9.45 3.17
CA LYS A 177 7.34 -10.06 3.95
C LYS A 177 8.05 -11.09 3.10
N ALA A 178 9.38 -11.19 3.27
CA ALA A 178 10.17 -12.24 2.65
C ALA A 178 9.89 -13.58 3.32
N SER A 179 9.99 -14.65 2.53
CA SER A 179 9.99 -16.04 3.01
C SER A 179 11.34 -16.70 2.70
N GLN A 180 11.59 -17.85 3.30
CA GLN A 180 12.83 -18.60 3.08
C GLN A 180 13.07 -18.92 1.59
N GLU A 181 12.01 -19.09 0.81
CA GLU A 181 12.09 -19.32 -0.63
C GLU A 181 12.71 -18.13 -1.41
N ASN A 182 12.71 -16.94 -0.79
CA ASN A 182 13.26 -15.74 -1.41
C ASN A 182 14.76 -15.54 -1.12
N LEU A 183 15.34 -16.31 -0.17
CA LEU A 183 16.70 -16.07 0.34
C LEU A 183 17.76 -16.01 -0.76
N ASP A 184 17.73 -16.95 -1.71
CA ASP A 184 18.72 -16.99 -2.79
C ASP A 184 18.64 -15.75 -3.71
N GLN A 185 17.41 -15.32 -4.04
CA GLN A 185 17.20 -14.12 -4.85
C GLN A 185 17.59 -12.84 -4.11
N ILE A 186 17.32 -12.79 -2.80
CA ILE A 186 17.70 -11.66 -1.94
C ILE A 186 19.23 -11.58 -1.86
N PHE A 187 19.90 -12.70 -1.60
CA PHE A 187 21.36 -12.74 -1.50
C PHE A 187 22.02 -12.31 -2.82
N ASP A 188 21.54 -12.81 -3.97
CA ASP A 188 22.02 -12.40 -5.29
C ASP A 188 21.83 -10.89 -5.54
N LEU A 189 20.70 -10.33 -5.11
CA LEU A 189 20.43 -8.90 -5.20
C LEU A 189 21.48 -8.07 -4.43
N TYR A 190 21.81 -8.47 -3.18
CA TYR A 190 22.82 -7.79 -2.39
C TYR A 190 24.22 -7.92 -2.99
N GLN A 191 24.60 -9.10 -3.50
CA GLN A 191 25.90 -9.31 -4.16
C GLN A 191 26.04 -8.40 -5.40
N LYS A 192 24.99 -8.32 -6.24
CA LYS A 192 24.97 -7.40 -7.39
C LYS A 192 25.06 -5.92 -6.96
N ALA A 193 24.41 -5.57 -5.86
CA ALA A 193 24.45 -4.20 -5.34
C ALA A 193 25.82 -3.84 -4.76
N ILE A 194 26.47 -4.74 -4.01
CA ILE A 194 27.83 -4.57 -3.50
C ILE A 194 28.78 -4.34 -4.66
N LYS A 195 28.79 -5.23 -5.65
CA LYS A 195 29.64 -5.06 -6.83
C LYS A 195 29.44 -3.71 -7.51
N LYS A 196 28.19 -3.26 -7.67
CA LYS A 196 27.89 -1.96 -8.28
C LYS A 196 28.37 -0.78 -7.44
N MET A 197 28.28 -0.87 -6.10
CA MET A 197 28.83 0.15 -5.21
C MET A 197 30.35 0.20 -5.26
N ASP A 198 31.03 -0.95 -5.34
CA ASP A 198 32.49 -1.01 -5.50
C ASP A 198 32.92 -0.35 -6.81
N ASP A 199 32.22 -0.62 -7.93
CA ASP A 199 32.46 0.04 -9.23
C ASP A 199 32.30 1.57 -9.16
N GLN A 200 31.54 2.08 -8.16
CA GLN A 200 31.29 3.49 -7.91
C GLN A 200 32.16 4.08 -6.79
N ASN A 201 33.11 3.32 -6.24
CA ASN A 201 33.92 3.67 -5.09
C ASN A 201 33.09 4.05 -3.85
N ILE A 202 32.02 3.30 -3.57
CA ILE A 202 31.19 3.45 -2.39
C ILE A 202 31.36 2.20 -1.50
N PRO A 203 32.37 2.13 -0.61
CA PRO A 203 32.70 0.94 0.16
C PRO A 203 31.78 0.73 1.38
N GLN A 204 30.44 0.82 1.18
CA GLN A 204 29.45 0.73 2.26
C GLN A 204 29.28 -0.70 2.78
N TRP A 205 29.21 -1.67 1.87
CA TRP A 205 29.03 -3.10 2.15
C TRP A 205 30.15 -3.91 1.52
N ASP A 206 30.30 -5.17 1.93
CA ASP A 206 31.28 -6.11 1.41
C ASP A 206 30.82 -7.56 1.63
N GLU A 207 31.72 -8.54 1.40
CA GLU A 207 31.43 -9.96 1.58
C GLU A 207 31.16 -10.38 3.04
N ILE A 208 31.53 -9.53 4.02
CA ILE A 208 31.30 -9.77 5.44
C ILE A 208 29.91 -9.32 5.87
N TYR A 209 29.38 -8.25 5.23
CA TYR A 209 28.07 -7.67 5.62
C TYR A 209 27.40 -6.91 4.46
N PRO A 210 26.09 -7.17 4.21
CA PRO A 210 25.33 -8.26 4.83
C PRO A 210 25.70 -9.61 4.21
N ASP A 211 26.00 -10.60 5.05
CA ASP A 211 26.23 -11.97 4.65
C ASP A 211 24.91 -12.76 4.54
N ARG A 212 25.01 -14.01 4.04
CA ARG A 212 23.83 -14.86 3.88
C ARG A 212 23.14 -15.19 5.21
N ALA A 213 23.92 -15.40 6.28
CA ALA A 213 23.39 -15.74 7.59
C ALA A 213 22.58 -14.58 8.19
N THR A 214 23.06 -13.35 8.04
CA THR A 214 22.33 -12.13 8.43
C THR A 214 20.98 -12.02 7.73
N LEU A 215 20.95 -12.27 6.40
CA LEU A 215 19.69 -12.20 5.64
C LEU A 215 18.70 -13.31 6.01
N GLU A 216 19.21 -14.51 6.30
CA GLU A 216 18.42 -15.64 6.76
C GLU A 216 17.81 -15.37 8.14
N GLU A 217 18.56 -14.76 9.05
CA GLU A 217 18.09 -14.34 10.37
C GLU A 217 16.97 -13.29 10.24
N ASP A 218 17.15 -12.25 9.43
CA ASP A 218 16.12 -11.22 9.17
C ASP A 218 14.80 -11.83 8.64
N ILE A 219 14.90 -12.81 7.75
CA ILE A 219 13.74 -13.54 7.22
C ILE A 219 13.08 -14.36 8.33
N SER A 220 13.86 -15.11 9.10
CA SER A 220 13.36 -15.97 10.18
C SER A 220 12.61 -15.18 11.25
N LYS A 221 13.09 -13.99 11.57
CA LYS A 221 12.45 -13.03 12.48
C LYS A 221 11.25 -12.31 11.86
N SER A 222 10.93 -12.56 10.57
CA SER A 222 9.88 -11.85 9.84
C SER A 222 10.07 -10.33 9.77
N GLN A 223 11.31 -9.86 9.79
CA GLN A 223 11.72 -8.47 9.74
C GLN A 223 12.08 -7.99 8.33
N MET A 224 12.44 -8.94 7.42
CA MET A 224 12.77 -8.66 6.03
C MET A 224 11.52 -8.49 5.17
N TYR A 225 11.51 -7.44 4.37
CA TYR A 225 10.50 -7.15 3.36
C TYR A 225 11.11 -7.14 1.97
N ILE A 226 10.31 -7.52 0.98
CA ILE A 226 10.66 -7.45 -0.44
C ILE A 226 9.61 -6.66 -1.21
N GLY A 227 10.06 -5.91 -2.20
CA GLY A 227 9.20 -5.33 -3.22
C GLY A 227 9.45 -6.03 -4.55
N LYS A 228 8.42 -6.67 -5.10
CA LYS A 228 8.48 -7.36 -6.40
C LYS A 228 7.89 -6.49 -7.50
N LYS A 229 8.57 -6.46 -8.64
CA LYS A 229 8.06 -5.91 -9.89
C LYS A 229 8.03 -7.04 -10.92
N LYS A 230 6.83 -7.42 -11.37
CA LYS A 230 6.61 -8.69 -12.07
C LYS A 230 7.09 -9.86 -11.18
N ALA A 231 7.89 -10.77 -11.71
CA ALA A 231 8.40 -11.92 -10.96
C ALA A 231 9.72 -11.65 -10.21
N SER A 232 10.35 -10.47 -10.40
CA SER A 232 11.69 -10.18 -9.89
C SER A 232 11.64 -9.33 -8.60
N ILE A 233 12.54 -9.61 -7.66
CA ILE A 233 12.72 -8.77 -6.47
C ILE A 233 13.45 -7.50 -6.89
N ALA A 234 12.78 -6.37 -6.79
CA ALA A 234 13.29 -5.05 -7.15
C ALA A 234 13.94 -4.32 -5.98
N VAL A 235 13.51 -4.62 -4.75
CA VAL A 235 14.00 -3.97 -3.53
C VAL A 235 13.84 -4.91 -2.34
N CYS A 236 14.80 -4.82 -1.39
CA CYS A 236 14.74 -5.46 -0.08
C CYS A 236 14.98 -4.40 1.00
N PHE A 237 14.41 -4.59 2.19
CA PHE A 237 14.68 -3.78 3.37
C PHE A 237 14.24 -4.53 4.63
N VAL A 238 14.79 -4.12 5.77
CA VAL A 238 14.45 -4.69 7.09
C VAL A 238 13.83 -3.60 7.96
N LEU A 239 12.79 -3.97 8.69
CA LEU A 239 12.13 -3.11 9.68
C LEU A 239 12.09 -3.82 11.03
N ASN A 240 12.68 -3.19 12.03
CA ASN A 240 12.64 -3.65 13.44
C ASN A 240 12.89 -2.47 14.40
N GLU A 241 13.09 -2.77 15.67
CA GLU A 241 13.43 -1.80 16.74
C GLU A 241 14.87 -2.00 17.26
N GLU A 242 15.63 -2.92 16.64
CA GLU A 242 16.98 -3.27 17.07
C GLU A 242 17.97 -2.19 16.59
N CYS A 243 18.80 -1.66 17.48
CA CYS A 243 19.83 -0.70 17.15
C CYS A 243 21.14 -0.96 17.89
N ASP A 244 22.25 -0.60 17.24
CA ASP A 244 23.59 -0.65 17.84
C ASP A 244 23.76 0.42 18.93
N GLU A 245 24.80 0.25 19.79
CA GLU A 245 25.10 1.21 20.85
C GLU A 245 25.36 2.63 20.34
N GLU A 246 25.91 2.75 19.13
CA GLU A 246 26.24 4.00 18.46
C GLU A 246 25.00 4.87 18.19
N TYR A 247 23.80 4.29 18.16
CA TYR A 247 22.55 5.06 18.06
C TYR A 247 22.31 5.98 19.26
N LYS A 248 23.00 5.76 20.39
CA LYS A 248 23.03 6.68 21.55
C LYS A 248 23.65 8.04 21.19
N ASN A 249 24.44 8.13 20.13
CA ASN A 249 25.04 9.38 19.65
C ASN A 249 24.03 10.29 18.94
N GLY A 250 22.84 9.80 18.61
CA GLY A 250 21.78 10.56 17.97
C GLY A 250 21.08 11.52 18.94
N LYS A 251 20.97 12.78 18.54
CA LYS A 251 20.10 13.76 19.21
C LYS A 251 18.72 13.68 18.60
N TRP A 252 18.01 12.60 18.94
CA TRP A 252 16.73 12.25 18.35
C TRP A 252 15.68 13.34 18.57
N ILE A 253 14.85 13.61 17.53
CA ILE A 253 13.74 14.59 17.59
C ILE A 253 12.65 14.05 18.53
N CYS A 254 12.43 12.74 18.51
CA CYS A 254 11.47 12.03 19.33
C CYS A 254 12.21 11.03 20.25
N PRO A 255 12.90 11.48 21.33
CA PRO A 255 13.80 10.62 22.11
C PRO A 255 13.09 9.48 22.82
N ASP A 256 11.88 9.72 23.35
CA ASP A 256 11.08 8.75 24.12
C ASP A 256 9.95 8.13 23.28
N SER A 257 10.05 8.18 21.97
CA SER A 257 9.02 7.69 21.06
C SER A 257 9.13 6.18 20.82
N HIS A 258 8.01 5.57 20.45
CA HIS A 258 7.99 4.25 19.83
C HIS A 258 8.48 4.40 18.40
N PHE A 259 9.66 3.89 18.08
CA PHE A 259 10.31 4.08 16.79
C PHE A 259 10.58 2.76 16.07
N CYS A 260 10.60 2.82 14.74
CA CYS A 260 11.05 1.76 13.86
C CYS A 260 12.39 2.14 13.22
N ILE A 261 13.23 1.17 12.94
CA ILE A 261 14.50 1.38 12.23
C ILE A 261 14.45 0.71 10.87
N ILE A 262 14.92 1.44 9.85
CA ILE A 262 15.14 0.90 8.51
C ILE A 262 16.58 0.41 8.43
N HIS A 263 16.75 -0.88 8.17
CA HIS A 263 18.06 -1.47 7.91
C HIS A 263 18.14 -2.00 6.49
N ARG A 264 19.35 -2.01 5.94
CA ARG A 264 19.72 -2.75 4.72
C ARG A 264 18.81 -2.46 3.52
N LEU A 265 18.26 -1.23 3.39
CA LEU A 265 17.48 -0.85 2.21
C LEU A 265 18.35 -0.95 0.95
N CYS A 266 17.98 -1.86 0.07
CA CYS A 266 18.72 -2.16 -1.15
C CYS A 266 17.80 -2.28 -2.36
N VAL A 267 17.99 -1.42 -3.35
CA VAL A 267 17.31 -1.49 -4.65
C VAL A 267 18.20 -2.25 -5.64
N SER A 268 17.67 -3.31 -6.24
CA SER A 268 18.37 -4.07 -7.27
C SER A 268 18.94 -3.15 -8.36
N PRO A 269 20.21 -3.34 -8.76
CA PRO A 269 20.83 -2.56 -9.83
C PRO A 269 20.00 -2.45 -11.11
N GLU A 270 19.23 -3.48 -11.44
CA GLU A 270 18.39 -3.57 -12.63
C GLU A 270 17.18 -2.62 -12.58
N PHE A 271 16.74 -2.25 -11.36
CA PHE A 271 15.56 -1.41 -11.12
C PHE A 271 15.90 0.00 -10.61
N GLN A 272 17.18 0.36 -10.52
CA GLN A 272 17.58 1.71 -10.12
C GLN A 272 17.13 2.77 -11.14
N LYS A 273 17.02 4.04 -10.69
CA LYS A 273 16.56 5.19 -11.48
C LYS A 273 15.10 5.09 -12.00
N GLN A 274 14.30 4.13 -11.49
CA GLN A 274 12.89 3.95 -11.84
C GLN A 274 11.92 4.41 -10.73
N GLY A 275 12.41 5.17 -9.73
CA GLY A 275 11.59 5.66 -8.62
C GLY A 275 11.35 4.65 -7.49
N ILE A 276 11.82 3.41 -7.61
CA ILE A 276 11.59 2.30 -6.67
C ILE A 276 11.92 2.68 -5.22
N ALA A 277 13.08 3.31 -4.98
CA ALA A 277 13.48 3.71 -3.62
C ALA A 277 12.48 4.68 -2.99
N GLY A 278 12.02 5.68 -3.73
CA GLY A 278 11.03 6.66 -3.23
C GLY A 278 9.67 6.03 -2.97
N GLU A 279 9.23 5.09 -3.81
CA GLU A 279 8.01 4.32 -3.60
C GLU A 279 8.13 3.42 -2.37
N THR A 280 9.29 2.80 -2.17
CA THR A 280 9.59 1.98 -0.99
C THR A 280 9.53 2.80 0.30
N MET A 281 10.11 4.00 0.31
CA MET A 281 10.05 4.88 1.49
C MET A 281 8.61 5.25 1.86
N LYS A 282 7.76 5.56 0.88
CA LYS A 282 6.33 5.82 1.12
C LYS A 282 5.61 4.61 1.73
N TYR A 283 5.92 3.41 1.22
CA TYR A 283 5.37 2.17 1.74
C TYR A 283 5.81 1.91 3.20
N ILE A 284 7.10 2.10 3.50
CA ILE A 284 7.65 1.96 4.86
C ILE A 284 6.95 2.92 5.81
N GLU A 285 6.83 4.19 5.44
CA GLU A 285 6.15 5.19 6.27
C GLU A 285 4.67 4.85 6.49
N GLU A 286 3.98 4.32 5.47
CA GLU A 286 2.60 3.86 5.58
C GLU A 286 2.49 2.70 6.59
N ILE A 287 3.34 1.68 6.48
CA ILE A 287 3.36 0.55 7.43
C ILE A 287 3.66 1.02 8.85
N CYS A 288 4.68 1.85 9.04
CA CYS A 288 5.07 2.33 10.36
C CYS A 288 3.93 3.12 11.02
N ARG A 289 3.23 3.99 10.28
CA ARG A 289 2.02 4.67 10.79
C ARG A 289 0.92 3.68 11.19
N LEU A 290 0.69 2.65 10.38
CA LEU A 290 -0.31 1.61 10.65
C LEU A 290 0.04 0.80 11.91
N GLN A 291 1.33 0.60 12.18
CA GLN A 291 1.85 -0.07 13.37
C GLN A 291 1.98 0.87 14.59
N LYS A 292 1.53 2.13 14.46
CA LYS A 292 1.52 3.15 15.53
C LYS A 292 2.93 3.54 16.01
N TYR A 293 3.94 3.51 15.12
CA TYR A 293 5.23 4.13 15.39
C TYR A 293 5.13 5.65 15.29
N ASP A 294 5.83 6.35 16.17
CA ASP A 294 5.88 7.82 16.21
C ASP A 294 6.95 8.39 15.29
N SER A 295 8.03 7.62 15.10
CA SER A 295 9.15 8.03 14.24
C SER A 295 9.81 6.83 13.55
N ILE A 296 10.57 7.14 12.49
CA ILE A 296 11.44 6.20 11.81
C ILE A 296 12.86 6.71 11.90
N ARG A 297 13.78 5.82 12.30
CA ARG A 297 15.21 6.05 12.36
C ARG A 297 15.95 5.24 11.31
N LEU A 298 17.12 5.68 10.92
CA LEU A 298 18.02 4.94 10.03
C LEU A 298 19.45 5.47 10.14
N ASP A 299 20.39 4.69 9.64
CA ASP A 299 21.76 5.12 9.42
C ASP A 299 22.06 5.22 7.91
N CYS A 300 22.87 6.19 7.53
CA CYS A 300 23.20 6.48 6.15
C CYS A 300 24.70 6.69 5.99
N PHE A 301 25.36 5.87 5.18
CA PHE A 301 26.80 6.00 4.92
C PHE A 301 27.13 7.35 4.29
N THR A 302 28.03 8.13 4.92
CA THR A 302 28.32 9.51 4.49
C THR A 302 28.89 9.63 3.08
N GLN A 303 29.55 8.57 2.57
CA GLN A 303 30.12 8.54 1.22
C GLN A 303 29.13 7.97 0.17
N ASN A 304 27.88 7.64 0.56
CA ASN A 304 26.86 7.21 -0.41
C ASN A 304 25.95 8.39 -0.82
N PRO A 305 26.22 9.08 -1.95
CA PRO A 305 25.46 10.26 -2.34
C PRO A 305 24.00 9.93 -2.76
N TYR A 306 23.73 8.67 -3.11
CA TYR A 306 22.42 8.24 -3.58
C TYR A 306 21.46 8.07 -2.40
N SER A 307 21.89 7.36 -1.34
CA SER A 307 21.08 7.17 -0.13
C SER A 307 20.85 8.50 0.60
N ARG A 308 21.89 9.35 0.72
CA ARG A 308 21.76 10.68 1.30
C ARG A 308 20.70 11.52 0.59
N ARG A 309 20.76 11.61 -0.74
CA ARG A 309 19.77 12.35 -1.55
C ARG A 309 18.35 11.74 -1.43
N LEU A 310 18.23 10.42 -1.30
CA LEU A 310 16.94 9.78 -1.08
C LEU A 310 16.33 10.23 0.25
N TYR A 311 17.09 10.13 1.33
CA TYR A 311 16.62 10.46 2.66
C TYR A 311 16.36 11.97 2.85
N ASP A 312 17.17 12.83 2.21
CA ASP A 312 16.90 14.28 2.16
C ASP A 312 15.55 14.58 1.49
N LYS A 313 15.24 13.91 0.36
CA LYS A 313 13.96 14.07 -0.35
C LYS A 313 12.75 13.50 0.41
N CYS A 314 13.00 12.60 1.35
CA CYS A 314 11.98 12.00 2.20
C CYS A 314 11.88 12.67 3.57
N ASP A 315 12.53 13.83 3.77
CA ASP A 315 12.51 14.65 5.00
C ASP A 315 13.08 13.93 6.24
N TYR A 316 14.05 13.00 6.05
CA TYR A 316 14.80 12.42 7.15
C TYR A 316 15.94 13.37 7.53
N VAL A 317 15.87 13.96 8.71
CA VAL A 317 16.86 14.91 9.19
C VAL A 317 18.03 14.24 9.90
N ILE A 318 19.22 14.80 9.77
CA ILE A 318 20.42 14.30 10.46
C ILE A 318 20.31 14.68 11.96
N THR A 319 20.39 13.66 12.82
CA THR A 319 20.32 13.79 14.27
C THR A 319 21.67 13.53 14.97
N GLY A 320 22.63 12.93 14.25
CA GLY A 320 23.94 12.60 14.79
C GLY A 320 24.80 11.84 13.79
N TYR A 321 25.88 11.29 14.31
CA TYR A 321 26.82 10.47 13.54
C TYR A 321 27.27 9.27 14.37
N ALA A 322 27.55 8.19 13.67
CA ALA A 322 28.14 6.97 14.21
C ALA A 322 29.33 6.55 13.36
N ASP A 323 30.33 5.96 13.99
CA ASP A 323 31.51 5.44 13.29
C ASP A 323 31.53 3.92 13.45
N TRP A 324 31.37 3.19 12.34
CA TRP A 324 31.45 1.74 12.28
C TRP A 324 32.64 1.28 11.39
N ARG A 325 32.82 -0.03 11.26
CA ARG A 325 33.92 -0.64 10.51
C ARG A 325 34.16 -0.04 9.12
N LYS A 326 33.10 0.34 8.42
CA LYS A 326 33.17 0.88 7.04
C LYS A 326 33.37 2.41 7.01
N GLY A 327 33.35 3.09 8.14
CA GLY A 327 33.54 4.53 8.25
C GLY A 327 32.37 5.22 8.94
N ARG A 328 32.15 6.49 8.58
CA ARG A 328 31.19 7.37 9.23
C ARG A 328 29.82 7.31 8.59
N PHE A 329 28.77 7.25 9.43
CA PHE A 329 27.37 7.23 9.04
C PHE A 329 26.63 8.41 9.68
N GLU A 330 25.67 8.97 8.96
CA GLU A 330 24.69 9.93 9.48
C GLU A 330 23.56 9.12 10.16
N LEU A 331 23.26 9.45 11.42
CA LEU A 331 22.05 9.00 12.08
C LEU A 331 20.91 9.94 11.69
N ARG A 332 19.81 9.41 11.21
CA ARG A 332 18.71 10.21 10.70
C ARG A 332 17.38 9.78 11.29
N GLU A 333 16.46 10.73 11.44
CA GLU A 333 15.12 10.48 11.95
C GLU A 333 14.07 11.25 11.15
N LYS A 334 12.90 10.67 11.03
CA LYS A 334 11.67 11.32 10.56
C LYS A 334 10.53 11.04 11.54
N LYS A 335 9.83 12.10 11.98
CA LYS A 335 8.57 11.99 12.72
C LYS A 335 7.45 11.62 11.74
N LEU A 336 6.55 10.70 12.15
CA LEU A 336 5.47 10.15 11.31
C LEU A 336 4.13 10.91 11.43
#